data_7526a1af67d1b844f660117ba8e168e0
#
_entry.id   7526a1af67d1b844f660117ba8e168e0
#
_cell.length_a   1.000
_cell.length_b   1.000
_cell.length_c   1.000
_cell.angle_alpha   90.00
_cell.angle_beta   90.00
_cell.angle_gamma   90.00
#
_symmetry.space_group_name_H-M   'P 1'
#
loop_
_entity.id
_entity.type
_entity.pdbx_description
1 polymer ?
#
loop_
_entity_poly.entity_id
_entity_poly.type
_entity_poly.pdbx_seq_one_letter_code
_entity_poly.pdbx_strand_id
1 'polypeptide(L)'
;MNRAYTLAKQAGFSLLELLVAAAMFLVVAGTAFALLGAAQKRYQTDSQILSSFQEARLGLDQIVRDVNDSGYPPPNHFSVLPAASLYAATPFAASPSSTCIIGTTCASPQGFDLIIETSIDPANSANVQWVRYQLPAGTTTLMRGVTNKVIGDPMAATAGAMVPYIQNVMNNATGAQINAIRAAYPTMFPGGTPVPLFTYTCETSGSTPLSCPTAGAFNTPSNILDVEITLIVQATATDAQTGMPRLVEIHGRGHRLNPNR
;
A
#
# COMPACT_ATOMS: atom_id res chain seq x y z
N MET A 1 -71.28 15.72 -55.28
CA MET A 1 -70.69 16.01 -53.98
C MET A 1 -69.22 16.34 -54.18
N ASN A 2 -68.83 17.60 -54.36
CA ASN A 2 -67.45 18.06 -54.53
C ASN A 2 -66.92 18.51 -53.18
N ARG A 3 -65.96 17.73 -52.60
CA ARG A 3 -65.17 18.16 -51.43
C ARG A 3 -63.99 19.02 -51.90
N ALA A 4 -64.10 20.33 -51.65
CA ALA A 4 -63.00 21.26 -51.84
C ALA A 4 -61.97 20.99 -50.72
N TYR A 5 -60.79 20.49 -51.03
CA TYR A 5 -59.65 20.45 -50.13
C TYR A 5 -59.04 21.84 -50.05
N THR A 6 -59.25 22.51 -48.93
CA THR A 6 -58.55 23.73 -48.60
C THR A 6 -57.09 23.41 -48.32
N LEU A 7 -56.17 23.69 -49.23
CA LEU A 7 -54.74 23.70 -49.01
C LEU A 7 -54.39 24.74 -47.97
N ALA A 8 -54.07 24.32 -46.77
CA ALA A 8 -53.54 25.21 -45.72
C ALA A 8 -52.28 25.88 -46.27
N LYS A 9 -52.24 27.22 -46.33
CA LYS A 9 -51.04 27.97 -46.66
C LYS A 9 -49.93 27.62 -45.68
N GLN A 10 -48.90 26.89 -46.16
CA GLN A 10 -47.68 26.70 -45.40
C GLN A 10 -46.98 28.07 -45.23
N ALA A 11 -47.09 28.68 -44.04
CA ALA A 11 -46.31 29.84 -43.65
C ALA A 11 -44.84 29.36 -43.51
N GLY A 12 -43.97 29.81 -44.38
CA GLY A 12 -42.54 29.58 -44.30
C GLY A 12 -41.98 30.25 -43.04
N PHE A 13 -40.99 29.61 -42.38
CA PHE A 13 -40.26 30.19 -41.24
C PHE A 13 -39.58 31.49 -41.66
N SER A 14 -39.67 32.51 -40.80
CA SER A 14 -38.96 33.79 -40.96
C SER A 14 -37.45 33.54 -40.73
N LEU A 15 -36.59 34.22 -41.48
CA LEU A 15 -35.14 34.14 -41.34
C LEU A 15 -34.70 34.53 -39.91
N LEU A 16 -35.41 35.42 -39.27
CA LEU A 16 -35.19 35.84 -37.87
C LEU A 16 -35.49 34.67 -36.90
N GLU A 17 -36.58 33.95 -37.13
CA GLU A 17 -36.98 32.78 -36.30
C GLU A 17 -35.95 31.66 -36.36
N LEU A 18 -35.38 31.41 -37.54
CA LEU A 18 -34.32 30.43 -37.74
C LEU A 18 -33.01 30.86 -37.05
N LEU A 19 -32.67 32.15 -37.06
CA LEU A 19 -31.51 32.73 -36.39
C LEU A 19 -31.63 32.62 -34.87
N VAL A 20 -32.80 32.92 -34.30
CA VAL A 20 -33.07 32.79 -32.85
C VAL A 20 -33.04 31.34 -32.43
N ALA A 21 -33.64 30.42 -33.20
CA ALA A 21 -33.62 29.01 -32.93
C ALA A 21 -32.17 28.45 -32.96
N ALA A 22 -31.37 28.82 -33.95
CA ALA A 22 -29.96 28.44 -34.04
C ALA A 22 -29.15 28.98 -32.86
N ALA A 23 -29.36 30.21 -32.43
CA ALA A 23 -28.67 30.80 -31.27
C ALA A 23 -29.03 30.02 -29.97
N MET A 24 -30.28 29.74 -29.72
CA MET A 24 -30.69 28.94 -28.57
C MET A 24 -30.13 27.53 -28.61
N PHE A 25 -30.13 26.89 -29.79
CA PHE A 25 -29.53 25.57 -29.95
C PHE A 25 -28.04 25.57 -29.63
N LEU A 26 -27.28 26.56 -30.08
CA LEU A 26 -25.85 26.68 -29.77
C LEU A 26 -25.58 26.88 -28.26
N VAL A 27 -26.42 27.64 -27.57
CA VAL A 27 -26.29 27.80 -26.11
C VAL A 27 -26.55 26.47 -25.39
N VAL A 28 -27.62 25.76 -25.75
CA VAL A 28 -27.95 24.47 -25.15
C VAL A 28 -26.88 23.42 -25.47
N ALA A 29 -26.45 23.36 -26.75
CA ALA A 29 -25.37 22.44 -27.14
C ALA A 29 -24.06 22.78 -26.42
N GLY A 30 -23.69 24.06 -26.30
CA GLY A 30 -22.48 24.49 -25.58
C GLY A 30 -22.50 24.10 -24.11
N THR A 31 -23.62 24.28 -23.43
CA THR A 31 -23.76 23.84 -22.01
C THR A 31 -23.69 22.32 -21.88
N ALA A 32 -24.32 21.57 -22.79
CA ALA A 32 -24.25 20.11 -22.79
C ALA A 32 -22.81 19.61 -22.99
N PHE A 33 -22.05 20.17 -23.93
CA PHE A 33 -20.64 19.83 -24.12
C PHE A 33 -19.77 20.20 -22.92
N ALA A 34 -20.01 21.34 -22.28
CA ALA A 34 -19.29 21.74 -21.07
C ALA A 34 -19.53 20.75 -19.92
N LEU A 35 -20.78 20.31 -19.72
CA LEU A 35 -21.11 19.29 -18.71
C LEU A 35 -20.49 17.93 -19.02
N LEU A 36 -20.53 17.51 -20.29
CA LEU A 36 -19.89 16.25 -20.72
C LEU A 36 -18.38 16.28 -20.49
N GLY A 37 -17.72 17.37 -20.83
CA GLY A 37 -16.28 17.55 -20.58
C GLY A 37 -15.93 17.52 -19.09
N ALA A 38 -16.74 18.14 -18.24
CA ALA A 38 -16.58 18.08 -16.78
C ALA A 38 -16.79 16.66 -16.24
N ALA A 39 -17.80 15.94 -16.72
CA ALA A 39 -18.08 14.56 -16.33
C ALA A 39 -16.94 13.62 -16.75
N GLN A 40 -16.39 13.75 -17.96
CA GLN A 40 -15.26 12.96 -18.44
C GLN A 40 -14.00 13.17 -17.57
N LYS A 41 -13.68 14.42 -17.22
CA LYS A 41 -12.56 14.73 -16.32
C LYS A 41 -12.73 14.07 -14.95
N ARG A 42 -13.92 14.14 -14.36
CA ARG A 42 -14.21 13.49 -13.08
C ARG A 42 -14.04 11.98 -13.18
N TYR A 43 -14.59 11.36 -14.22
CA TYR A 43 -14.46 9.93 -14.43
C TYR A 43 -13.01 9.48 -14.54
N GLN A 44 -12.17 10.21 -15.29
CA GLN A 44 -10.74 9.92 -15.42
C GLN A 44 -10.02 10.04 -14.07
N THR A 45 -10.31 11.09 -13.29
CA THR A 45 -9.74 11.29 -11.96
C THR A 45 -10.15 10.16 -11.00
N ASP A 46 -11.43 9.81 -10.95
CA ASP A 46 -11.92 8.74 -10.07
C ASP A 46 -11.35 7.36 -10.47
N SER A 47 -11.19 7.10 -11.78
CA SER A 47 -10.56 5.87 -12.29
C SER A 47 -9.09 5.78 -11.86
N GLN A 48 -8.32 6.87 -11.94
CA GLN A 48 -6.92 6.91 -11.49
C GLN A 48 -6.80 6.70 -9.97
N ILE A 49 -7.69 7.34 -9.20
CA ILE A 49 -7.76 7.16 -7.75
C ILE A 49 -8.00 5.69 -7.39
N LEU A 50 -9.00 5.08 -8.03
CA LEU A 50 -9.34 3.67 -7.79
C LEU A 50 -8.20 2.73 -8.16
N SER A 51 -7.53 2.96 -9.29
CA SER A 51 -6.37 2.17 -9.72
C SER A 51 -5.23 2.22 -8.70
N SER A 52 -4.90 3.41 -8.18
CA SER A 52 -3.84 3.56 -7.16
C SER A 52 -4.15 2.77 -5.87
N PHE A 53 -5.42 2.75 -5.45
CA PHE A 53 -5.81 2.01 -4.25
C PHE A 53 -5.87 0.50 -4.48
N GLN A 54 -6.24 0.04 -5.67
CA GLN A 54 -6.19 -1.38 -6.02
C GLN A 54 -4.76 -1.91 -6.04
N GLU A 55 -3.82 -1.14 -6.60
CA GLU A 55 -2.38 -1.48 -6.58
C GLU A 55 -1.86 -1.60 -5.14
N ALA A 56 -2.17 -0.62 -4.29
CA ALA A 56 -1.77 -0.66 -2.88
C ALA A 56 -2.36 -1.87 -2.13
N ARG A 57 -3.61 -2.24 -2.42
CA ARG A 57 -4.25 -3.40 -1.80
C ARG A 57 -3.61 -4.70 -2.24
N LEU A 58 -3.31 -4.86 -3.52
CA LEU A 58 -2.59 -6.04 -4.03
C LEU A 58 -1.20 -6.15 -3.39
N GLY A 59 -0.51 -5.03 -3.25
CA GLY A 59 0.78 -4.99 -2.56
C GLY A 59 0.66 -5.38 -1.08
N LEU A 60 -0.36 -4.87 -0.38
CA LEU A 60 -0.64 -5.25 1.01
C LEU A 60 -0.92 -6.74 1.16
N ASP A 61 -1.76 -7.31 0.28
CA ASP A 61 -2.11 -8.74 0.30
C ASP A 61 -0.86 -9.61 0.10
N GLN A 62 0.10 -9.17 -0.70
CA GLN A 62 1.38 -9.88 -0.85
C GLN A 62 2.24 -9.78 0.41
N ILE A 63 2.32 -8.60 1.06
CA ILE A 63 3.06 -8.46 2.33
C ILE A 63 2.47 -9.39 3.39
N VAL A 64 1.13 -9.43 3.52
CA VAL A 64 0.43 -10.31 4.47
C VAL A 64 0.77 -11.78 4.18
N ARG A 65 0.80 -12.17 2.90
CA ARG A 65 1.14 -13.53 2.50
C ARG A 65 2.58 -13.87 2.85
N ASP A 66 3.53 -13.00 2.54
CA ASP A 66 4.95 -13.20 2.86
C ASP A 66 5.16 -13.30 4.39
N VAL A 67 4.40 -12.53 5.19
CA VAL A 67 4.42 -12.63 6.67
C VAL A 67 3.86 -13.98 7.14
N ASN A 68 2.74 -14.45 6.55
CA ASN A 68 2.16 -15.74 6.92
C ASN A 68 3.11 -16.90 6.60
N ASP A 69 3.86 -16.82 5.51
CA ASP A 69 4.82 -17.82 5.07
C ASP A 69 6.18 -17.69 5.79
N SER A 70 6.34 -16.70 6.67
CA SER A 70 7.58 -16.46 7.40
C SER A 70 8.02 -17.69 8.23
N GLY A 71 9.32 -17.95 8.28
CA GLY A 71 9.89 -19.07 9.01
C GLY A 71 9.81 -20.42 8.29
N TYR A 72 9.44 -20.46 7.03
CA TYR A 72 9.38 -21.71 6.25
C TYR A 72 10.60 -21.86 5.32
N PRO A 73 11.18 -23.09 5.21
CA PRO A 73 10.99 -24.23 6.08
C PRO A 73 11.71 -24.05 7.43
N PRO A 74 11.09 -24.41 8.55
CA PRO A 74 11.73 -24.33 9.87
C PRO A 74 12.79 -25.43 10.06
N PRO A 75 13.71 -25.29 11.03
CA PRO A 75 14.75 -26.29 11.28
C PRO A 75 14.23 -27.71 11.53
N ASN A 76 13.09 -27.83 12.21
CA ASN A 76 12.47 -29.12 12.55
C ASN A 76 11.75 -29.79 11.35
N HIS A 77 11.70 -29.14 10.20
CA HIS A 77 11.24 -29.74 8.94
C HIS A 77 12.20 -30.85 8.45
N PHE A 78 13.44 -30.80 8.88
CA PHE A 78 14.50 -31.71 8.42
C PHE A 78 14.87 -32.76 9.50
N SER A 79 15.01 -34.02 9.11
CA SER A 79 15.50 -35.07 10.00
C SER A 79 16.98 -34.91 10.37
N VAL A 80 17.75 -34.31 9.45
CA VAL A 80 19.15 -33.89 9.66
C VAL A 80 19.23 -32.44 9.21
N LEU A 81 19.74 -31.58 10.10
CA LEU A 81 19.82 -30.16 9.82
C LEU A 81 20.75 -29.89 8.63
N PRO A 82 20.25 -29.27 7.53
CA PRO A 82 21.05 -28.98 6.36
C PRO A 82 21.88 -27.71 6.57
N ALA A 83 22.53 -27.22 5.51
CA ALA A 83 23.20 -25.94 5.53
C ALA A 83 22.23 -24.79 5.92
N ALA A 84 22.75 -23.78 6.64
CA ALA A 84 21.94 -22.69 7.20
C ALA A 84 21.15 -21.87 6.16
N SER A 85 21.55 -21.92 4.89
CA SER A 85 20.83 -21.28 3.78
C SER A 85 19.56 -22.02 3.33
N LEU A 86 19.36 -23.25 3.79
CA LEU A 86 18.27 -24.11 3.33
C LEU A 86 17.05 -24.11 4.27
N TYR A 87 17.16 -23.51 5.43
CA TYR A 87 16.06 -23.39 6.39
C TYR A 87 15.97 -21.99 6.98
N ALA A 88 14.79 -21.59 7.41
CA ALA A 88 14.57 -20.36 8.13
C ALA A 88 14.99 -20.53 9.60
N ALA A 89 16.04 -19.84 10.03
CA ALA A 89 16.49 -19.88 11.41
C ALA A 89 15.55 -19.09 12.33
N THR A 90 14.98 -18.01 11.79
CA THR A 90 13.98 -17.17 12.45
C THR A 90 12.95 -16.75 11.41
N PRO A 91 11.67 -16.53 11.79
CA PRO A 91 10.66 -16.03 10.87
C PRO A 91 10.99 -14.63 10.33
N PHE A 92 11.58 -13.79 11.18
CA PHE A 92 11.97 -12.43 10.87
C PHE A 92 13.46 -12.26 11.10
N ALA A 93 14.18 -11.95 10.02
CA ALA A 93 15.61 -11.73 10.10
C ALA A 93 15.89 -10.39 10.79
N ALA A 94 16.91 -10.38 11.63
CA ALA A 94 17.23 -9.25 12.48
C ALA A 94 18.58 -8.61 12.10
N SER A 95 18.63 -7.29 12.17
CA SER A 95 19.86 -6.51 12.06
C SER A 95 19.94 -5.55 13.26
N PRO A 96 21.10 -5.35 13.89
CA PRO A 96 22.39 -5.97 13.58
C PRO A 96 22.58 -7.40 14.13
N SER A 97 21.68 -7.89 15.00
CA SER A 97 21.76 -9.21 15.60
C SER A 97 20.41 -9.79 15.95
N SER A 98 20.30 -11.11 16.06
CA SER A 98 19.07 -11.83 16.43
C SER A 98 18.57 -11.52 17.85
N THR A 99 19.43 -10.96 18.70
CA THR A 99 19.10 -10.56 20.08
C THR A 99 18.75 -9.09 20.24
N CYS A 100 18.67 -8.36 19.15
CA CYS A 100 18.27 -6.95 19.20
C CYS A 100 16.83 -6.78 19.70
N ILE A 101 16.52 -5.61 20.26
CA ILE A 101 15.20 -5.26 20.80
C ILE A 101 14.46 -4.41 19.78
N ILE A 102 13.26 -4.87 19.39
CA ILE A 102 12.40 -4.19 18.42
C ILE A 102 12.06 -2.80 18.94
N GLY A 103 12.12 -1.81 18.06
CA GLY A 103 11.87 -0.40 18.41
C GLY A 103 12.99 0.30 19.19
N THR A 104 14.06 -0.41 19.59
CA THR A 104 15.15 0.16 20.39
C THR A 104 16.53 -0.06 19.74
N THR A 105 16.97 -1.31 19.62
CA THR A 105 18.31 -1.66 19.11
C THR A 105 18.30 -2.37 17.79
N CYS A 106 17.15 -2.91 17.32
CA CYS A 106 17.02 -3.44 15.98
C CYS A 106 17.01 -2.30 14.96
N ALA A 107 17.78 -2.45 13.90
CA ALA A 107 17.62 -1.64 12.70
C ALA A 107 16.54 -2.24 11.78
N SER A 108 16.33 -3.56 11.84
CA SER A 108 15.20 -4.31 11.30
C SER A 108 14.96 -5.52 12.23
N PRO A 109 13.70 -5.88 12.55
CA PRO A 109 12.45 -5.22 12.19
C PRO A 109 12.21 -3.91 12.96
N GLN A 110 11.61 -2.95 12.24
CA GLN A 110 11.22 -1.63 12.77
C GLN A 110 9.91 -1.15 12.14
N GLY A 111 9.39 0.00 12.57
CA GLY A 111 8.15 0.56 12.05
C GLY A 111 8.11 0.81 10.53
N PHE A 112 9.28 0.93 9.87
CA PHE A 112 9.40 1.18 8.43
C PHE A 112 10.33 0.21 7.71
N ASP A 113 10.80 -0.83 8.39
CA ASP A 113 11.72 -1.84 7.84
C ASP A 113 11.39 -3.21 8.41
N LEU A 114 11.18 -4.18 7.55
CA LEU A 114 10.86 -5.56 7.90
C LEU A 114 11.60 -6.51 6.96
N ILE A 115 12.31 -7.49 7.51
CA ILE A 115 12.96 -8.54 6.75
C ILE A 115 12.36 -9.88 7.17
N ILE A 116 11.76 -10.57 6.23
CA ILE A 116 11.13 -11.88 6.39
C ILE A 116 12.10 -12.94 5.89
N GLU A 117 12.20 -14.04 6.62
CA GLU A 117 12.98 -15.21 6.20
C GLU A 117 12.02 -16.33 5.79
N THR A 118 11.99 -16.65 4.50
CA THR A 118 11.06 -17.65 3.94
C THR A 118 11.56 -18.23 2.62
N SER A 119 11.02 -19.37 2.20
CA SER A 119 11.16 -19.86 0.83
C SER A 119 9.97 -19.40 0.00
N ILE A 120 10.19 -18.44 -0.91
CA ILE A 120 9.13 -17.88 -1.76
C ILE A 120 8.62 -18.90 -2.77
N ASP A 121 9.51 -19.75 -3.28
CA ASP A 121 9.19 -20.83 -4.23
C ASP A 121 9.81 -22.13 -3.75
N PRO A 122 9.12 -22.83 -2.82
CA PRO A 122 9.65 -24.08 -2.23
C PRO A 122 9.84 -25.19 -3.27
N ALA A 123 9.22 -25.11 -4.45
CA ALA A 123 9.38 -26.11 -5.50
C ALA A 123 10.66 -25.92 -6.32
N ASN A 124 11.15 -24.70 -6.45
CA ASN A 124 12.29 -24.34 -7.30
C ASN A 124 13.45 -23.69 -6.56
N SER A 125 13.27 -23.32 -5.29
CA SER A 125 14.31 -22.67 -4.50
C SER A 125 15.12 -23.65 -3.71
N ALA A 126 16.42 -23.74 -4.00
CA ALA A 126 17.37 -24.50 -3.19
C ALA A 126 17.74 -23.80 -1.88
N ASN A 127 17.43 -22.50 -1.75
CA ASN A 127 17.79 -21.68 -0.59
C ASN A 127 16.58 -20.90 -0.10
N VAL A 128 16.56 -20.63 1.21
CA VAL A 128 15.66 -19.66 1.81
C VAL A 128 16.05 -18.26 1.35
N GLN A 129 15.08 -17.42 1.16
CA GLN A 129 15.26 -16.01 0.80
C GLN A 129 15.01 -15.08 1.98
N TRP A 130 15.67 -13.94 1.95
CA TRP A 130 15.31 -12.76 2.70
C TRP A 130 14.44 -11.85 1.82
N VAL A 131 13.23 -11.58 2.29
CA VAL A 131 12.29 -10.65 1.67
C VAL A 131 12.24 -9.42 2.54
N ARG A 132 12.75 -8.30 2.03
CA ARG A 132 12.78 -7.04 2.76
C ARG A 132 11.77 -6.07 2.21
N TYR A 133 11.01 -5.45 3.11
CA TYR A 133 10.14 -4.31 2.86
C TYR A 133 10.69 -3.11 3.61
N GLN A 134 10.91 -2.01 2.90
CA GLN A 134 11.45 -0.79 3.49
C GLN A 134 10.76 0.44 2.92
N LEU A 135 10.31 1.34 3.79
CA LEU A 135 9.89 2.68 3.44
C LEU A 135 10.94 3.67 3.96
N PRO A 136 11.89 4.11 3.12
CA PRO A 136 12.95 5.01 3.54
C PRO A 136 12.40 6.34 4.06
N ALA A 137 13.08 6.93 5.04
CA ALA A 137 12.66 8.19 5.65
C ALA A 137 12.54 9.31 4.62
N GLY A 138 11.46 10.06 4.67
CA GLY A 138 11.21 11.18 3.77
C GLY A 138 10.85 10.79 2.34
N THR A 139 10.61 9.49 2.07
CA THR A 139 10.15 9.00 0.77
C THR A 139 8.70 8.53 0.82
N THR A 140 8.09 8.40 -0.35
CA THR A 140 6.73 7.90 -0.52
C THR A 140 6.68 6.60 -1.33
N THR A 141 7.81 5.92 -1.47
CA THR A 141 7.90 4.67 -2.21
C THR A 141 8.31 3.55 -1.27
N LEU A 142 7.39 2.61 -1.03
CA LEU A 142 7.72 1.36 -0.37
C LEU A 142 8.55 0.50 -1.31
N MET A 143 9.73 0.10 -0.85
CA MET A 143 10.65 -0.74 -1.58
C MET A 143 10.48 -2.21 -1.16
N ARG A 144 10.69 -3.14 -2.08
CA ARG A 144 10.76 -4.58 -1.82
C ARG A 144 12.05 -5.14 -2.40
N GLY A 145 12.75 -5.94 -1.62
CA GLY A 145 13.96 -6.66 -2.06
C GLY A 145 13.87 -8.13 -1.74
N VAL A 146 14.37 -8.97 -2.64
CA VAL A 146 14.46 -10.42 -2.45
C VAL A 146 15.87 -10.87 -2.76
N THR A 147 16.50 -11.59 -1.84
CA THR A 147 17.82 -12.18 -2.04
C THR A 147 17.92 -13.53 -1.33
N ASN A 148 18.77 -14.40 -1.82
CA ASN A 148 19.03 -15.66 -1.13
C ASN A 148 19.69 -15.40 0.22
N LYS A 149 19.32 -16.18 1.23
CA LYS A 149 19.94 -16.13 2.54
C LYS A 149 21.43 -16.50 2.45
N VAL A 150 22.26 -15.62 2.98
CA VAL A 150 23.71 -15.77 3.05
C VAL A 150 24.19 -15.58 4.50
N ILE A 151 25.45 -15.86 4.75
CA ILE A 151 26.06 -15.55 6.05
C ILE A 151 26.31 -14.02 6.11
N GLY A 152 25.89 -13.37 7.19
CA GLY A 152 26.11 -11.95 7.43
C GLY A 152 24.84 -11.18 7.76
N ASP A 153 24.94 -9.85 7.68
CA ASP A 153 23.83 -8.96 7.99
C ASP A 153 22.77 -8.97 6.87
N PRO A 154 21.51 -9.31 7.17
CA PRO A 154 20.42 -9.36 6.20
C PRO A 154 20.11 -7.99 5.58
N MET A 155 20.30 -6.89 6.30
CA MET A 155 20.13 -5.55 5.74
C MET A 155 21.15 -5.24 4.65
N ALA A 156 22.42 -5.56 4.88
CA ALA A 156 23.48 -5.37 3.91
C ALA A 156 23.28 -6.25 2.67
N ALA A 157 22.91 -7.51 2.88
CA ALA A 157 22.66 -8.46 1.79
C ALA A 157 21.49 -8.07 0.89
N THR A 158 20.44 -7.50 1.45
CA THR A 158 19.22 -7.11 0.69
C THR A 158 19.33 -5.73 0.05
N ALA A 159 20.29 -4.89 0.45
CA ALA A 159 20.37 -3.49 0.02
C ALA A 159 20.41 -3.31 -1.50
N GLY A 160 21.19 -4.16 -2.20
CA GLY A 160 21.32 -4.11 -3.67
C GLY A 160 20.14 -4.68 -4.46
N ALA A 161 19.23 -5.37 -3.79
CA ALA A 161 18.06 -5.99 -4.42
C ALA A 161 16.77 -5.16 -4.30
N MET A 162 16.83 -4.01 -3.63
CA MET A 162 15.66 -3.18 -3.36
C MET A 162 15.14 -2.51 -4.64
N VAL A 163 13.86 -2.72 -4.96
CA VAL A 163 13.16 -2.11 -6.09
C VAL A 163 11.87 -1.44 -5.63
N PRO A 164 11.38 -0.39 -6.32
CA PRO A 164 10.08 0.20 -6.04
C PRO A 164 8.96 -0.84 -6.08
N TYR A 165 8.10 -0.83 -5.06
CA TYR A 165 7.04 -1.82 -4.89
C TYR A 165 5.65 -1.19 -4.84
N ILE A 166 5.40 -0.29 -3.86
CA ILE A 166 4.16 0.49 -3.78
C ILE A 166 4.54 1.97 -3.75
N GLN A 167 3.91 2.76 -4.62
CA GLN A 167 4.16 4.19 -4.70
C GLN A 167 3.11 4.99 -3.90
N ASN A 168 3.44 6.25 -3.63
CA ASN A 168 2.56 7.21 -2.94
C ASN A 168 2.14 6.77 -1.52
N VAL A 169 3.01 6.05 -0.82
CA VAL A 169 2.85 5.66 0.58
C VAL A 169 3.31 6.81 1.46
N MET A 170 2.39 7.40 2.21
CA MET A 170 2.62 8.62 3.00
C MET A 170 3.09 8.38 4.43
N ASN A 171 3.15 7.13 4.87
CA ASN A 171 3.46 6.74 6.25
C ASN A 171 4.77 7.36 6.79
N ASN A 172 5.82 7.45 5.96
CA ASN A 172 7.14 7.97 6.33
C ASN A 172 7.53 9.21 5.51
N ALA A 173 6.53 9.95 5.01
CA ALA A 173 6.73 11.19 4.28
C ALA A 173 7.40 12.27 5.16
N THR A 174 7.98 13.28 4.53
CA THR A 174 8.57 14.42 5.26
C THR A 174 7.52 15.16 6.10
N GLY A 175 7.95 15.76 7.20
CA GLY A 175 7.06 16.59 8.03
C GLY A 175 6.36 17.71 7.24
N ALA A 176 7.00 18.27 6.21
CA ALA A 176 6.38 19.25 5.33
C ALA A 176 5.23 18.65 4.50
N GLN A 177 5.41 17.46 3.95
CA GLN A 177 4.37 16.74 3.20
C GLN A 177 3.19 16.37 4.11
N ILE A 178 3.46 15.81 5.29
CA ILE A 178 2.44 15.47 6.28
C ILE A 178 1.64 16.71 6.69
N ASN A 179 2.31 17.82 7.01
CA ASN A 179 1.65 19.05 7.43
C ASN A 179 0.77 19.66 6.32
N ALA A 180 1.17 19.52 5.05
CA ALA A 180 0.39 20.01 3.92
C ALA A 180 -0.97 19.31 3.78
N ILE A 181 -1.06 18.04 4.14
CA ILE A 181 -2.29 17.23 4.01
C ILE A 181 -3.06 17.06 5.33
N ARG A 182 -2.40 17.27 6.47
CA ARG A 182 -2.97 17.07 7.81
C ARG A 182 -4.22 17.89 8.09
N ALA A 183 -4.33 19.09 7.52
CA ALA A 183 -5.51 19.93 7.67
C ALA A 183 -6.78 19.24 7.15
N ALA A 184 -6.65 18.47 6.06
CA ALA A 184 -7.76 17.70 5.47
C ALA A 184 -7.93 16.31 6.12
N TYR A 185 -6.85 15.73 6.67
CA TYR A 185 -6.81 14.37 7.24
C TYR A 185 -6.19 14.35 8.64
N PRO A 186 -6.80 15.01 9.64
CA PRO A 186 -6.18 15.18 10.96
C PRO A 186 -6.00 13.87 11.75
N THR A 187 -6.82 12.86 11.46
CA THR A 187 -6.79 11.56 12.16
C THR A 187 -5.73 10.62 11.62
N MET A 188 -5.33 10.75 10.36
CA MET A 188 -4.36 9.85 9.72
C MET A 188 -2.92 10.10 10.20
N PHE A 189 -2.60 11.32 10.66
CA PHE A 189 -1.26 11.68 11.13
C PHE A 189 -1.35 12.33 12.51
N PRO A 190 -1.54 11.53 13.57
CA PRO A 190 -1.60 12.06 14.93
C PRO A 190 -0.32 12.82 15.29
N GLY A 191 -0.46 14.03 15.80
CA GLY A 191 0.69 14.88 16.12
C GLY A 191 1.47 15.44 14.93
N GLY A 192 1.11 15.10 13.67
CA GLY A 192 1.86 15.51 12.47
C GLY A 192 3.17 14.75 12.28
N THR A 193 3.25 13.53 12.82
CA THR A 193 4.43 12.66 12.75
C THR A 193 4.19 11.50 11.79
N PRO A 194 5.26 10.88 11.25
CA PRO A 194 5.17 9.63 10.51
C PRO A 194 4.43 8.56 11.29
N VAL A 195 3.65 7.74 10.57
CA VAL A 195 2.87 6.63 11.13
C VAL A 195 3.56 5.32 10.78
N PRO A 196 3.93 4.48 11.75
CA PRO A 196 4.58 3.20 11.47
C PRO A 196 3.80 2.38 10.44
N LEU A 197 4.52 1.86 9.44
CA LEU A 197 3.98 0.94 8.45
C LEU A 197 3.75 -0.43 9.06
N PHE A 198 4.69 -0.86 9.92
CA PHE A 198 4.67 -2.15 10.61
C PHE A 198 4.56 -1.95 12.11
N THR A 199 3.61 -2.63 12.73
CA THR A 199 3.53 -2.78 14.19
C THR A 199 3.50 -4.27 14.54
N TYR A 200 4.07 -4.61 15.69
CA TYR A 200 4.35 -6.01 16.02
C TYR A 200 3.67 -6.40 17.33
N THR A 201 3.15 -7.63 17.35
CA THR A 201 2.71 -8.30 18.57
C THR A 201 3.66 -9.45 18.83
N CYS A 202 4.20 -9.53 20.04
CA CYS A 202 5.14 -10.56 20.44
C CYS A 202 4.49 -11.64 21.29
N GLU A 203 4.93 -12.87 21.10
CA GLU A 203 4.64 -14.00 21.97
C GLU A 203 5.29 -13.78 23.36
N THR A 204 4.57 -14.09 24.42
CA THR A 204 5.06 -13.98 25.79
C THR A 204 5.01 -15.36 26.47
N SER A 205 5.66 -15.53 27.64
CA SER A 205 5.55 -16.74 28.43
C SER A 205 4.15 -16.99 29.02
N GLY A 206 3.28 -15.98 28.92
CA GLY A 206 1.86 -16.06 29.31
C GLY A 206 0.93 -16.25 28.11
N SER A 207 -0.35 -16.43 28.39
CA SER A 207 -1.38 -16.65 27.36
C SER A 207 -1.80 -15.39 26.57
N THR A 208 -1.29 -14.21 26.93
CA THR A 208 -1.70 -12.95 26.31
C THR A 208 -0.54 -12.34 25.53
N PRO A 209 -0.62 -12.26 24.20
CA PRO A 209 0.36 -11.54 23.38
C PRO A 209 0.44 -10.05 23.77
N LEU A 210 1.64 -9.48 23.74
CA LEU A 210 1.90 -8.07 24.06
C LEU A 210 2.47 -7.34 22.83
N SER A 211 2.26 -6.02 22.79
CA SER A 211 2.92 -5.18 21.82
C SER A 211 4.45 -5.26 21.98
N CYS A 212 5.18 -5.55 20.90
CA CYS A 212 6.63 -5.75 20.94
C CYS A 212 7.44 -4.53 21.41
N PRO A 213 7.10 -3.27 21.13
CA PRO A 213 7.86 -2.14 21.65
C PRO A 213 7.70 -1.88 23.16
N THR A 214 7.10 -2.81 23.91
CA THR A 214 7.07 -2.74 25.38
C THR A 214 8.35 -3.35 25.94
N ALA A 215 9.05 -2.65 26.81
CA ALA A 215 10.30 -3.12 27.42
C ALA A 215 10.13 -4.50 28.07
N GLY A 216 10.95 -5.49 27.66
CA GLY A 216 10.92 -6.84 28.23
C GLY A 216 11.73 -7.86 27.44
N ALA A 217 11.98 -9.03 28.05
CA ALA A 217 12.78 -10.11 27.49
C ALA A 217 12.17 -10.75 26.21
N PHE A 218 10.89 -10.50 25.92
CA PHE A 218 10.16 -11.06 24.77
C PHE A 218 10.14 -10.13 23.55
N ASN A 219 10.84 -9.01 23.61
CA ASN A 219 10.82 -7.99 22.57
C ASN A 219 11.88 -8.22 21.47
N THR A 220 12.17 -9.47 21.17
CA THR A 220 13.13 -9.88 20.13
C THR A 220 12.42 -10.30 18.85
N PRO A 221 13.05 -10.19 17.69
CA PRO A 221 12.46 -10.56 16.40
C PRO A 221 11.95 -12.00 16.32
N SER A 222 12.59 -12.93 17.04
CA SER A 222 12.17 -14.34 17.11
C SER A 222 10.81 -14.53 17.79
N ASN A 223 10.39 -13.60 18.62
CA ASN A 223 9.13 -13.66 19.36
C ASN A 223 7.97 -12.94 18.66
N ILE A 224 8.18 -12.33 17.51
CA ILE A 224 7.09 -11.73 16.72
C ILE A 224 6.08 -12.80 16.35
N LEU A 225 4.83 -12.58 16.72
CA LEU A 225 3.69 -13.45 16.45
C LEU A 225 2.85 -12.90 15.30
N ASP A 226 2.51 -11.61 15.38
CA ASP A 226 1.75 -10.90 14.37
C ASP A 226 2.46 -9.65 13.91
N VAL A 227 2.24 -9.32 12.65
CA VAL A 227 2.62 -8.06 12.05
C VAL A 227 1.36 -7.38 11.53
N GLU A 228 1.01 -6.25 12.10
CA GLU A 228 -0.02 -5.37 11.56
C GLU A 228 0.63 -4.40 10.58
N ILE A 229 0.02 -4.27 9.42
CA ILE A 229 0.49 -3.41 8.34
C ILE A 229 -0.55 -2.30 8.15
N THR A 230 -0.13 -1.06 8.26
CA THR A 230 -0.96 0.12 8.01
C THR A 230 -0.37 0.89 6.85
N LEU A 231 -1.06 0.94 5.71
CA LEU A 231 -0.67 1.71 4.53
C LEU A 231 -1.56 2.94 4.39
N ILE A 232 -0.97 4.13 4.44
CA ILE A 232 -1.62 5.39 4.12
C ILE A 232 -1.18 5.76 2.70
N VAL A 233 -2.09 5.62 1.73
CA VAL A 233 -1.78 5.81 0.31
C VAL A 233 -2.46 7.06 -0.21
N GLN A 234 -1.69 7.87 -0.92
CA GLN A 234 -2.14 9.08 -1.59
C GLN A 234 -2.49 8.76 -3.04
N ALA A 235 -3.66 9.19 -3.49
CA ALA A 235 -4.02 9.12 -4.91
C ALA A 235 -3.12 10.04 -5.74
N THR A 236 -2.77 9.61 -6.95
CA THR A 236 -1.96 10.41 -7.89
C THR A 236 -2.71 11.63 -8.42
N ALA A 237 -4.04 11.53 -8.51
CA ALA A 237 -4.89 12.61 -8.97
C ALA A 237 -5.49 13.40 -7.78
N THR A 238 -5.59 14.72 -7.95
CA THR A 238 -6.26 15.59 -6.99
C THR A 238 -7.77 15.55 -7.20
N ASP A 239 -8.51 15.54 -6.11
CA ASP A 239 -9.96 15.67 -6.12
C ASP A 239 -10.35 17.05 -6.65
N ALA A 240 -11.21 17.10 -7.67
CA ALA A 240 -11.63 18.35 -8.31
C ALA A 240 -12.46 19.27 -7.38
N GLN A 241 -13.04 18.75 -6.28
CA GLN A 241 -13.81 19.54 -5.34
C GLN A 241 -12.96 20.17 -4.24
N THR A 242 -11.98 19.41 -3.74
CA THR A 242 -11.13 19.85 -2.62
C THR A 242 -9.81 20.44 -3.09
N GLY A 243 -9.38 20.17 -4.33
CA GLY A 243 -8.06 20.54 -4.85
C GLY A 243 -6.91 19.78 -4.16
N MET A 244 -7.23 18.77 -3.33
CA MET A 244 -6.27 17.97 -2.60
C MET A 244 -6.29 16.52 -3.07
N PRO A 245 -5.17 15.80 -2.99
CA PRO A 245 -5.15 14.37 -3.27
C PRO A 245 -5.94 13.61 -2.20
N ARG A 246 -6.68 12.60 -2.61
CA ARG A 246 -7.35 11.70 -1.67
C ARG A 246 -6.35 10.77 -1.00
N LEU A 247 -6.54 10.57 0.31
CA LEU A 247 -5.81 9.59 1.10
C LEU A 247 -6.74 8.45 1.51
N VAL A 248 -6.20 7.25 1.48
CA VAL A 248 -6.87 6.06 2.01
C VAL A 248 -5.92 5.34 2.93
N GLU A 249 -6.42 4.94 4.08
CA GLU A 249 -5.75 4.05 5.02
C GLU A 249 -6.27 2.64 4.82
N ILE A 250 -5.36 1.70 4.56
CA ILE A 250 -5.67 0.28 4.41
C ILE A 250 -4.85 -0.53 5.40
N HIS A 251 -5.50 -1.52 6.00
CA HIS A 251 -4.91 -2.36 7.03
C HIS A 251 -4.82 -3.80 6.58
N GLY A 252 -3.75 -4.46 6.99
CA GLY A 252 -3.56 -5.89 6.87
C GLY A 252 -2.94 -6.45 8.12
N ARG A 253 -3.14 -7.73 8.38
CA ARG A 253 -2.49 -8.46 9.47
C ARG A 253 -1.96 -9.78 8.94
N GLY A 254 -0.68 -10.01 9.14
CA GLY A 254 -0.06 -11.31 8.92
C GLY A 254 0.22 -11.99 10.27
N HIS A 255 -0.02 -13.30 10.31
CA HIS A 255 0.24 -14.13 11.46
C HIS A 255 1.30 -15.17 11.13
N ARG A 256 2.35 -15.26 11.94
CA ARG A 256 3.39 -16.29 11.76
C ARG A 256 2.80 -17.68 11.92
N LEU A 257 2.77 -18.45 10.83
CA LEU A 257 2.27 -19.84 10.85
C LEU A 257 3.34 -20.85 11.26
N ASN A 258 4.62 -20.55 11.01
CA ASN A 258 5.72 -21.45 11.29
C ASN A 258 6.39 -21.06 12.62
N PRO A 259 6.20 -21.85 13.69
CA PRO A 259 6.82 -21.56 14.97
C PRO A 259 8.34 -21.81 14.91
N ASN A 260 9.06 -21.04 15.69
CA ASN A 260 10.53 -21.09 15.80
C ASN A 260 11.00 -22.24 16.71
N ARG A 261 10.33 -23.41 16.69
CA ARG A 261 10.60 -24.53 17.60
C ARG A 261 11.08 -25.74 16.86
#